data_0251eb2679f5656dac9ff912e46435b2
#
_entry.id   0251eb2679f5656dac9ff912e46435b2
#
_cell.length_a   1.000
_cell.length_b   1.000
_cell.length_c   1.000
_cell.angle_alpha   90.00
_cell.angle_beta   90.00
_cell.angle_gamma   90.00
#
_symmetry.space_group_name_H-M   'P 1'
#
loop_
_entity.id
_entity.type
_entity.pdbx_description
1 polymer ?
#
loop_
_entity_poly.entity_id
_entity_poly.type
_entity_poly.pdbx_seq_one_letter_code
_entity_poly.pdbx_strand_id
1 'polypeptide(L)'
;MRQEKIDDDLRSIAKGNVLSDDWNKKIYSVDASEFALLPSTIIQVNDKEDISNICKYASTKHLTITGRGAGTGLLGQSLTTGISLDFTKYMNKIIEFENDYVIVQPGIVKAVLDKELKKRNKFLPPDPASSNFCTIGGMIANNSSGIHALGYGNTIDFLEGIEIIYANGIIESLFKNPHGINDSATIESDSNRPNKINQLFKLFSPDILQYISLKFPKVTKNSCGYRIDTLIDNNKRYFPHKIFASSEGTLGITTQAKFRILDLPLYKYVMVIGFENILKAVKSVPTILTFLPSSLELLDYSVLSYENLIANPSNFKVNNNRGGTLLIVEFAGDKLVNIELQIKLCREKLSAYGEILEVTSDNISSERIWSARKNALNNVMKMTVGSRKPISLIEDTIVNPNYLYDYTLFLLKIYKKYKLDYIFYGHAGNGNLHTRPMIDTESNKYKEVIGSLAKEVFSKVYKLSGSITAEHGDGISRTKYISQMYGNTIFELFKKIKFIFDPTNIMNPGKKVIQ
;
A
#
# COMPACT_ATOMS: atom_id res chain seq x y z
N MET A 1 -23.39 18.21 -23.21
CA MET A 1 -23.60 19.15 -22.10
C MET A 1 -22.35 19.99 -22.00
N ARG A 2 -22.43 21.33 -21.96
CA ARG A 2 -21.21 22.15 -21.76
C ARG A 2 -20.68 21.88 -20.36
N GLN A 3 -19.35 21.80 -20.22
CA GLN A 3 -18.68 21.60 -18.91
C GLN A 3 -19.09 22.68 -17.91
N GLU A 4 -19.25 23.93 -18.33
CA GLU A 4 -19.75 25.05 -17.53
C GLU A 4 -21.06 24.73 -16.82
N LYS A 5 -22.03 24.08 -17.50
CA LYS A 5 -23.29 23.68 -16.89
C LYS A 5 -23.11 22.60 -15.80
N ILE A 6 -22.18 21.66 -16.02
CA ILE A 6 -21.86 20.64 -14.99
C ILE A 6 -21.25 21.32 -13.77
N ASP A 7 -20.34 22.26 -13.98
CA ASP A 7 -19.67 22.99 -12.88
C ASP A 7 -20.69 23.84 -12.09
N ASP A 8 -21.65 24.48 -12.77
CA ASP A 8 -22.72 25.26 -12.12
C ASP A 8 -23.70 24.36 -11.35
N ASP A 9 -24.12 23.23 -11.93
CA ASP A 9 -24.93 22.25 -11.23
C ASP A 9 -24.19 21.74 -9.95
N LEU A 10 -22.89 21.43 -10.07
CA LEU A 10 -22.08 20.98 -8.93
C LEU A 10 -21.91 22.08 -7.86
N ARG A 11 -21.74 23.35 -8.23
CA ARG A 11 -21.72 24.47 -7.30
C ARG A 11 -23.04 24.64 -6.54
N SER A 12 -24.17 24.29 -7.16
CA SER A 12 -25.48 24.36 -6.51
C SER A 12 -25.74 23.21 -5.53
N ILE A 13 -25.07 22.05 -5.72
CA ILE A 13 -25.23 20.84 -4.96
C ILE A 13 -24.21 20.71 -3.82
N ALA A 14 -22.95 21.06 -4.11
CA ALA A 14 -21.84 20.89 -3.19
C ALA A 14 -21.86 21.97 -2.09
N LYS A 15 -21.71 21.55 -0.83
CA LYS A 15 -21.44 22.43 0.31
C LYS A 15 -19.97 22.87 0.35
N GLY A 16 -19.10 22.02 -0.18
CA GLY A 16 -17.67 22.26 -0.25
C GLY A 16 -17.26 23.15 -1.44
N ASN A 17 -15.96 23.35 -1.62
CA ASN A 17 -15.46 24.20 -2.70
C ASN A 17 -15.43 23.43 -4.03
N VAL A 18 -15.99 24.00 -5.07
CA VAL A 18 -15.91 23.50 -6.46
C VAL A 18 -14.86 24.31 -7.21
N LEU A 19 -13.77 23.64 -7.60
CA LEU A 19 -12.62 24.22 -8.29
C LEU A 19 -12.61 23.71 -9.73
N SER A 20 -12.84 24.59 -10.69
CA SER A 20 -12.95 24.23 -12.13
C SER A 20 -12.05 25.07 -13.04
N ASP A 21 -11.22 25.94 -12.46
CA ASP A 21 -10.25 26.72 -13.19
C ASP A 21 -9.02 25.87 -13.61
N ASP A 22 -8.33 26.32 -14.65
CA ASP A 22 -7.20 25.61 -15.27
C ASP A 22 -6.02 25.40 -14.31
N TRP A 23 -5.80 26.33 -13.37
CA TRP A 23 -4.72 26.25 -12.41
C TRP A 23 -4.93 25.09 -11.44
N ASN A 24 -6.12 25.01 -10.83
CA ASN A 24 -6.47 23.92 -9.95
C ASN A 24 -6.49 22.58 -10.70
N LYS A 25 -7.05 22.51 -11.89
CA LYS A 25 -7.03 21.28 -12.72
C LYS A 25 -5.61 20.80 -12.96
N LYS A 26 -4.64 21.68 -13.24
CA LYS A 26 -3.22 21.32 -13.41
C LYS A 26 -2.60 20.79 -12.13
N ILE A 27 -2.87 21.39 -10.97
CA ILE A 27 -2.38 20.90 -9.68
C ILE A 27 -2.87 19.47 -9.40
N TYR A 28 -4.16 19.22 -9.66
CA TYR A 28 -4.78 17.92 -9.41
C TYR A 28 -4.57 16.90 -10.55
N SER A 29 -3.95 17.29 -11.66
CA SER A 29 -3.68 16.38 -12.79
C SER A 29 -2.54 15.41 -12.54
N VAL A 30 -1.75 15.60 -11.50
CA VAL A 30 -0.57 14.78 -11.15
C VAL A 30 -0.69 14.21 -9.74
N ASP A 31 -0.04 13.09 -9.50
CA ASP A 31 0.24 12.51 -8.19
C ASP A 31 1.73 12.14 -8.10
N ALA A 32 2.14 11.26 -7.20
CA ALA A 32 3.54 10.83 -7.13
C ALA A 32 3.92 9.79 -8.20
N SER A 33 3.03 9.46 -9.13
CA SER A 33 3.28 8.57 -10.27
C SER A 33 3.89 9.29 -11.48
N GLU A 34 4.19 8.52 -12.52
CA GLU A 34 4.62 9.04 -13.82
C GLU A 34 3.46 9.48 -14.73
N PHE A 35 2.21 9.37 -14.27
CA PHE A 35 1.01 9.68 -15.05
C PHE A 35 0.51 11.09 -14.78
N ALA A 36 -0.20 11.64 -15.78
CA ALA A 36 -0.92 12.89 -15.66
C ALA A 36 -2.29 12.76 -16.33
N LEU A 37 -3.38 13.03 -15.60
CA LEU A 37 -4.75 13.06 -16.11
C LEU A 37 -5.45 14.33 -15.62
N LEU A 38 -5.91 15.17 -16.53
CA LEU A 38 -6.55 16.43 -16.19
C LEU A 38 -8.00 16.18 -15.73
N PRO A 39 -8.37 16.45 -14.46
CA PRO A 39 -9.74 16.29 -13.99
C PRO A 39 -10.67 17.32 -14.62
N SER A 40 -11.93 16.95 -14.83
CA SER A 40 -12.96 17.89 -15.31
C SER A 40 -13.29 18.95 -14.25
N THR A 41 -13.39 18.53 -12.99
CA THR A 41 -13.75 19.37 -11.84
C THR A 41 -13.14 18.78 -10.58
N ILE A 42 -12.74 19.61 -9.63
CA ILE A 42 -12.30 19.20 -8.31
C ILE A 42 -13.33 19.70 -7.29
N ILE A 43 -13.69 18.83 -6.32
CA ILE A 43 -14.57 19.22 -5.21
C ILE A 43 -13.88 18.91 -3.89
N GLN A 44 -13.61 19.93 -3.10
CA GLN A 44 -13.15 19.82 -1.72
C GLN A 44 -14.37 19.53 -0.83
N VAL A 45 -14.67 18.25 -0.65
CA VAL A 45 -15.91 17.78 -0.01
C VAL A 45 -15.96 18.13 1.47
N ASN A 46 -17.13 18.60 1.95
CA ASN A 46 -17.31 19.11 3.30
C ASN A 46 -17.73 18.02 4.31
N ASP A 47 -18.67 17.17 3.93
CA ASP A 47 -19.24 16.14 4.79
C ASP A 47 -19.77 14.96 3.94
N LYS A 48 -20.33 13.94 4.59
CA LYS A 48 -20.86 12.76 3.92
C LYS A 48 -22.12 13.03 3.10
N GLU A 49 -22.96 13.97 3.55
CA GLU A 49 -24.16 14.40 2.83
C GLU A 49 -23.77 15.07 1.51
N ASP A 50 -22.75 15.89 1.52
CA ASP A 50 -22.13 16.51 0.34
C ASP A 50 -21.73 15.45 -0.68
N ILE A 51 -20.93 14.46 -0.26
CA ILE A 51 -20.49 13.35 -1.11
C ILE A 51 -21.68 12.55 -1.64
N SER A 52 -22.69 12.25 -0.78
CA SER A 52 -23.90 11.53 -1.19
C SER A 52 -24.62 12.25 -2.33
N ASN A 53 -24.81 13.56 -2.22
CA ASN A 53 -25.48 14.36 -3.24
C ASN A 53 -24.69 14.42 -4.56
N ILE A 54 -23.35 14.59 -4.47
CA ILE A 54 -22.47 14.54 -5.64
C ILE A 54 -22.53 13.18 -6.32
N CYS A 55 -22.50 12.07 -5.58
CA CYS A 55 -22.60 10.72 -6.13
C CYS A 55 -23.94 10.50 -6.85
N LYS A 56 -25.08 10.92 -6.26
CA LYS A 56 -26.39 10.87 -6.91
C LYS A 56 -26.42 11.64 -8.23
N TYR A 57 -25.92 12.87 -8.22
CA TYR A 57 -25.82 13.69 -9.42
C TYR A 57 -24.96 13.02 -10.49
N ALA A 58 -23.75 12.60 -10.13
CA ALA A 58 -22.82 11.97 -11.05
C ALA A 58 -23.37 10.65 -11.62
N SER A 59 -24.08 9.85 -10.81
CA SER A 59 -24.74 8.62 -11.26
C SER A 59 -25.80 8.91 -12.31
N THR A 60 -26.64 9.95 -12.12
CA THR A 60 -27.68 10.33 -13.09
C THR A 60 -27.13 10.91 -14.37
N LYS A 61 -25.92 11.51 -14.32
CA LYS A 61 -25.26 12.15 -15.47
C LYS A 61 -24.17 11.27 -16.09
N HIS A 62 -23.92 10.06 -15.56
CA HIS A 62 -22.83 9.17 -15.97
C HIS A 62 -21.44 9.84 -15.91
N LEU A 63 -21.22 10.67 -14.89
CA LEU A 63 -19.94 11.33 -14.63
C LEU A 63 -19.08 10.44 -13.73
N THR A 64 -17.81 10.30 -14.06
CA THR A 64 -16.89 9.51 -13.25
C THR A 64 -16.38 10.27 -12.03
N ILE A 65 -16.21 9.57 -10.92
CA ILE A 65 -15.78 10.11 -9.63
C ILE A 65 -14.54 9.36 -9.16
N THR A 66 -13.55 10.09 -8.66
CA THR A 66 -12.36 9.51 -8.02
C THR A 66 -12.07 10.21 -6.71
N GLY A 67 -11.96 9.45 -5.62
CA GLY A 67 -11.49 9.98 -4.32
C GLY A 67 -10.01 10.31 -4.36
N ARG A 68 -9.62 11.43 -3.74
CA ARG A 68 -8.23 11.87 -3.65
C ARG A 68 -7.89 12.29 -2.23
N GLY A 69 -6.85 11.69 -1.67
CA GLY A 69 -6.13 12.18 -0.50
C GLY A 69 -4.99 13.11 -0.92
N ALA A 70 -3.81 12.92 -0.35
CA ALA A 70 -2.65 13.75 -0.63
C ALA A 70 -1.94 13.47 -1.98
N GLY A 71 -2.41 12.52 -2.79
CA GLY A 71 -1.79 12.21 -4.08
C GLY A 71 -0.40 11.56 -3.96
N THR A 72 -0.14 10.80 -2.91
CA THR A 72 1.15 10.11 -2.68
C THR A 72 1.25 8.75 -3.36
N GLY A 73 0.22 8.31 -4.08
CA GLY A 73 0.20 7.05 -4.83
C GLY A 73 1.18 7.05 -6.00
N LEU A 74 1.86 5.91 -6.23
CA LEU A 74 2.93 5.78 -7.23
C LEU A 74 2.45 5.23 -8.59
N LEU A 75 1.16 4.90 -8.73
CA LEU A 75 0.64 4.20 -9.90
C LEU A 75 -0.61 4.85 -10.53
N GLY A 76 -0.90 6.11 -10.15
CA GLY A 76 -2.00 6.89 -10.72
C GLY A 76 -3.39 6.53 -10.19
N GLN A 77 -3.49 5.96 -8.98
CA GLN A 77 -4.77 5.56 -8.38
C GLN A 77 -5.74 6.73 -8.21
N SER A 78 -5.22 7.90 -7.83
CA SER A 78 -6.00 9.12 -7.54
C SER A 78 -6.26 9.99 -8.75
N LEU A 79 -5.73 9.63 -9.92
CA LEU A 79 -5.86 10.41 -11.15
C LEU A 79 -7.14 10.06 -11.91
N THR A 80 -7.79 11.09 -12.47
CA THR A 80 -9.05 10.95 -13.21
C THR A 80 -9.19 12.05 -14.26
N THR A 81 -9.98 11.79 -15.30
CA THR A 81 -10.49 12.80 -16.21
C THR A 81 -11.89 13.31 -15.82
N GLY A 82 -12.50 12.69 -14.80
CA GLY A 82 -13.80 13.05 -14.26
C GLY A 82 -13.72 14.00 -13.05
N ILE A 83 -14.62 13.81 -12.08
CA ILE A 83 -14.68 14.59 -10.85
C ILE A 83 -13.68 14.03 -9.85
N SER A 84 -12.78 14.87 -9.34
CA SER A 84 -11.86 14.54 -8.25
C SER A 84 -12.44 15.04 -6.92
N LEU A 85 -12.67 14.13 -5.95
CA LEU A 85 -13.13 14.46 -4.60
C LEU A 85 -11.94 14.56 -3.65
N ASP A 86 -11.63 15.77 -3.18
CA ASP A 86 -10.55 16.02 -2.23
C ASP A 86 -11.08 16.05 -0.80
N PHE A 87 -10.52 15.17 0.05
CA PHE A 87 -10.90 15.02 1.46
C PHE A 87 -10.03 15.81 2.42
N THR A 88 -8.90 16.33 1.95
CA THR A 88 -7.83 16.84 2.82
C THR A 88 -8.20 18.10 3.58
N LYS A 89 -9.08 18.91 3.02
CA LYS A 89 -9.42 20.23 3.59
C LYS A 89 -10.42 20.18 4.75
N TYR A 90 -11.49 19.40 4.62
CA TYR A 90 -12.60 19.45 5.56
C TYR A 90 -12.88 18.12 6.28
N MET A 91 -12.54 16.97 5.65
CA MET A 91 -12.82 15.65 6.20
C MET A 91 -11.56 15.00 6.81
N ASN A 92 -10.92 15.69 7.75
CA ASN A 92 -9.60 15.33 8.30
C ASN A 92 -9.58 15.26 9.84
N LYS A 93 -10.71 14.90 10.47
CA LYS A 93 -10.87 14.90 11.93
C LYS A 93 -10.75 13.50 12.51
N ILE A 94 -10.32 13.42 13.78
CA ILE A 94 -10.58 12.29 14.67
C ILE A 94 -12.00 12.48 15.20
N ILE A 95 -12.85 11.47 15.01
CA ILE A 95 -14.27 11.50 15.40
C ILE A 95 -14.45 10.94 16.80
N GLU A 96 -13.78 9.81 17.08
CA GLU A 96 -13.87 9.12 18.35
C GLU A 96 -12.52 8.51 18.70
N PHE A 97 -12.18 8.50 19.98
CA PHE A 97 -10.94 7.92 20.47
C PHE A 97 -11.22 7.12 21.75
N GLU A 98 -11.00 5.81 21.68
CA GLU A 98 -11.13 4.89 22.80
C GLU A 98 -9.79 4.22 23.11
N ASN A 99 -9.75 3.36 24.14
CA ASN A 99 -8.51 2.74 24.58
C ASN A 99 -7.91 1.78 23.54
N ASP A 100 -8.73 1.10 22.78
CA ASP A 100 -8.35 0.04 21.83
C ASP A 100 -8.67 0.39 20.35
N TYR A 101 -9.37 1.50 20.11
CA TYR A 101 -9.67 1.94 18.75
C TYR A 101 -9.75 3.46 18.59
N VAL A 102 -9.68 3.88 17.34
CA VAL A 102 -9.93 5.25 16.90
C VAL A 102 -10.84 5.25 15.68
N ILE A 103 -11.80 6.21 15.62
CA ILE A 103 -12.61 6.48 14.42
C ILE A 103 -12.14 7.80 13.83
N VAL A 104 -11.84 7.78 12.53
CA VAL A 104 -11.28 8.93 11.82
C VAL A 104 -11.95 9.17 10.49
N GLN A 105 -11.88 10.41 10.02
CA GLN A 105 -12.24 10.78 8.65
C GLN A 105 -11.09 10.49 7.67
N PRO A 106 -11.40 10.26 6.36
CA PRO A 106 -10.43 9.75 5.39
C PRO A 106 -9.31 10.73 5.03
N GLY A 107 -9.53 12.04 5.18
CA GLY A 107 -8.57 13.09 4.83
C GLY A 107 -7.52 13.37 5.91
N ILE A 108 -7.62 12.75 7.11
CA ILE A 108 -6.61 12.94 8.15
C ILE A 108 -5.27 12.36 7.69
N VAL A 109 -4.20 13.15 7.86
CA VAL A 109 -2.83 12.72 7.55
C VAL A 109 -2.34 11.74 8.62
N LYS A 110 -1.68 10.66 8.22
CA LYS A 110 -1.18 9.62 9.14
C LYS A 110 -0.29 10.19 10.24
N ALA A 111 0.65 11.08 9.92
CA ALA A 111 1.51 11.71 10.92
C ALA A 111 0.74 12.56 11.94
N VAL A 112 -0.36 13.22 11.53
CA VAL A 112 -1.22 13.97 12.43
C VAL A 112 -1.93 13.03 13.40
N LEU A 113 -2.48 11.92 12.88
CA LEU A 113 -3.09 10.89 13.71
C LEU A 113 -2.06 10.29 14.69
N ASP A 114 -0.87 9.92 14.23
CA ASP A 114 0.19 9.34 15.06
C ASP A 114 0.60 10.25 16.20
N LYS A 115 0.69 11.57 15.94
CA LYS A 115 0.99 12.56 16.97
C LYS A 115 -0.05 12.57 18.09
N GLU A 116 -1.34 12.46 17.73
CA GLU A 116 -2.43 12.41 18.73
C GLU A 116 -2.46 11.08 19.49
N LEU A 117 -2.23 9.95 18.79
CA LEU A 117 -2.14 8.62 19.41
C LEU A 117 -0.98 8.54 20.42
N LYS A 118 0.20 9.06 20.05
CA LYS A 118 1.41 9.05 20.89
C LYS A 118 1.21 9.78 22.22
N LYS A 119 0.38 10.81 22.29
CA LYS A 119 0.05 11.52 23.55
C LYS A 119 -0.63 10.59 24.57
N ARG A 120 -1.20 9.47 24.11
CA ARG A 120 -1.89 8.46 24.92
C ARG A 120 -1.15 7.12 24.96
N ASN A 121 0.14 7.12 24.61
CA ASN A 121 0.96 5.91 24.52
C ASN A 121 0.45 4.86 23.52
N LYS A 122 -0.29 5.29 22.49
CA LYS A 122 -0.86 4.42 21.45
C LYS A 122 -0.22 4.68 20.09
N PHE A 123 -0.39 3.73 19.17
CA PHE A 123 -0.01 3.89 17.77
C PHE A 123 -0.89 3.05 16.84
N LEU A 124 -0.97 3.46 15.59
CA LEU A 124 -1.54 2.68 14.50
C LEU A 124 -0.37 2.10 13.68
N PRO A 125 -0.14 0.77 13.73
CA PRO A 125 1.09 0.16 13.21
C PRO A 125 1.43 0.37 11.74
N PRO A 126 0.50 0.34 10.76
CA PRO A 126 0.86 0.60 9.36
C PRO A 126 1.51 1.97 9.18
N ASP A 127 2.75 1.96 8.68
CA ASP A 127 3.61 3.16 8.63
C ASP A 127 4.30 3.32 7.26
N PRO A 128 3.54 3.57 6.18
CA PRO A 128 4.11 3.76 4.86
C PRO A 128 5.15 4.88 4.83
N ALA A 129 6.13 4.80 3.94
CA ALA A 129 7.19 5.81 3.82
C ALA A 129 6.64 7.24 3.61
N SER A 130 5.44 7.35 3.06
CA SER A 130 4.70 8.60 2.88
C SER A 130 3.91 9.07 4.10
N SER A 131 4.08 8.50 5.29
CA SER A 131 3.27 8.79 6.51
C SER A 131 3.16 10.27 6.85
N ASN A 132 4.18 11.06 6.53
CA ASN A 132 4.15 12.51 6.76
C ASN A 132 3.13 13.25 5.88
N PHE A 133 2.63 12.63 4.83
CA PHE A 133 1.74 13.25 3.84
C PHE A 133 0.50 12.43 3.53
N CYS A 134 0.59 11.09 3.48
CA CYS A 134 -0.53 10.24 3.09
C CYS A 134 -1.70 10.36 4.07
N THR A 135 -2.91 10.23 3.52
CA THR A 135 -4.15 10.25 4.30
C THR A 135 -4.63 8.85 4.63
N ILE A 136 -5.39 8.70 5.70
CA ILE A 136 -5.96 7.41 6.13
C ILE A 136 -6.87 6.80 5.04
N GLY A 137 -7.67 7.61 4.34
CA GLY A 137 -8.47 7.14 3.21
C GLY A 137 -7.61 6.57 2.06
N GLY A 138 -6.45 7.20 1.78
CA GLY A 138 -5.48 6.69 0.81
C GLY A 138 -4.84 5.38 1.27
N MET A 139 -4.52 5.26 2.57
CA MET A 139 -3.98 4.02 3.14
C MET A 139 -4.97 2.86 3.03
N ILE A 140 -6.27 3.10 3.28
CA ILE A 140 -7.32 2.09 3.07
C ILE A 140 -7.40 1.70 1.60
N ALA A 141 -7.51 2.71 0.72
CA ALA A 141 -7.67 2.50 -0.72
C ALA A 141 -6.57 1.63 -1.33
N ASN A 142 -5.33 1.77 -0.88
CA ASN A 142 -4.18 0.99 -1.35
C ASN A 142 -3.85 -0.23 -0.47
N ASN A 143 -4.49 -0.39 0.69
CA ASN A 143 -4.07 -1.34 1.72
C ASN A 143 -2.58 -1.14 2.07
N SER A 144 -2.19 0.09 2.30
CA SER A 144 -0.80 0.48 2.58
C SER A 144 -0.24 -0.27 3.79
N SER A 145 1.06 -0.50 3.80
CA SER A 145 1.74 -1.18 4.90
C SER A 145 2.91 -0.35 5.44
N GLY A 146 4.15 -0.69 5.14
CA GLY A 146 5.34 0.05 5.57
C GLY A 146 6.39 -0.82 6.22
N ILE A 147 7.31 -0.18 6.92
CA ILE A 147 8.52 -0.77 7.50
C ILE A 147 8.19 -1.82 8.56
N HIS A 148 7.16 -1.57 9.38
CA HIS A 148 6.77 -2.45 10.49
C HIS A 148 5.69 -3.48 10.12
N ALA A 149 5.35 -3.61 8.84
CA ALA A 149 4.38 -4.62 8.40
C ALA A 149 4.82 -6.07 8.68
N LEU A 150 6.12 -6.32 8.86
CA LEU A 150 6.65 -7.63 9.23
C LEU A 150 6.12 -8.09 10.60
N GLY A 151 6.20 -7.22 11.60
CA GLY A 151 5.78 -7.52 12.96
C GLY A 151 4.29 -7.33 13.21
N TYR A 152 3.64 -6.40 12.50
CA TYR A 152 2.28 -5.96 12.84
C TYR A 152 1.23 -6.21 11.75
N GLY A 153 1.61 -6.23 10.46
CA GLY A 153 0.66 -6.38 9.35
C GLY A 153 0.37 -5.06 8.60
N ASN A 154 -0.72 -5.07 7.86
CA ASN A 154 -1.11 -4.04 6.87
C ASN A 154 -2.32 -3.26 7.35
N THR A 155 -2.74 -2.22 6.62
CA THR A 155 -3.93 -1.41 6.94
C THR A 155 -5.19 -2.24 7.13
N ILE A 156 -5.43 -3.25 6.29
CA ILE A 156 -6.60 -4.15 6.37
C ILE A 156 -6.67 -4.97 7.67
N ASP A 157 -5.52 -5.22 8.31
CA ASP A 157 -5.43 -6.02 9.53
C ASP A 157 -5.85 -5.21 10.78
N PHE A 158 -5.85 -3.87 10.67
CA PHE A 158 -6.26 -2.94 11.70
C PHE A 158 -7.62 -2.30 11.45
N LEU A 159 -8.15 -2.40 10.22
CA LEU A 159 -9.47 -1.87 9.87
C LEU A 159 -10.55 -2.75 10.48
N GLU A 160 -11.35 -2.19 11.41
CA GLU A 160 -12.44 -2.87 12.11
C GLU A 160 -13.84 -2.43 11.67
N GLY A 161 -13.92 -1.34 10.91
CA GLY A 161 -15.20 -0.86 10.40
C GLY A 161 -15.00 0.33 9.47
N ILE A 162 -16.02 0.58 8.66
CA ILE A 162 -16.00 1.64 7.65
C ILE A 162 -17.40 2.21 7.43
N GLU A 163 -17.52 3.49 7.18
CA GLU A 163 -18.70 4.10 6.58
C GLU A 163 -18.35 4.41 5.12
N ILE A 164 -19.22 3.98 4.21
CA ILE A 164 -19.00 4.03 2.76
C ILE A 164 -20.19 4.68 2.07
N ILE A 165 -19.94 5.43 0.99
CA ILE A 165 -20.96 5.95 0.09
C ILE A 165 -20.81 5.27 -1.26
N TYR A 166 -21.88 4.67 -1.74
CA TYR A 166 -21.95 4.00 -3.04
C TYR A 166 -22.19 4.96 -4.21
N ALA A 167 -22.03 4.48 -5.42
CA ALA A 167 -22.25 5.23 -6.66
C ALA A 167 -23.62 5.94 -6.72
N ASN A 168 -24.66 5.33 -6.15
CA ASN A 168 -26.02 5.88 -6.09
C ASN A 168 -26.25 6.84 -4.89
N GLY A 169 -25.21 7.19 -4.15
CA GLY A 169 -25.26 8.09 -2.99
C GLY A 169 -25.81 7.48 -1.70
N ILE A 170 -26.10 6.17 -1.65
CA ILE A 170 -26.50 5.50 -0.41
C ILE A 170 -25.30 5.41 0.53
N ILE A 171 -25.52 5.80 1.79
CA ILE A 171 -24.53 5.71 2.88
C ILE A 171 -24.78 4.40 3.62
N GLU A 172 -23.71 3.61 3.77
CA GLU A 172 -23.76 2.38 4.57
C GLU A 172 -22.65 2.38 5.63
N SER A 173 -23.02 2.03 6.87
CA SER A 173 -22.10 1.90 7.99
C SER A 173 -21.87 0.42 8.32
N LEU A 174 -20.62 -0.02 8.22
CA LEU A 174 -20.15 -1.37 8.51
C LEU A 174 -19.31 -1.41 9.81
N PHE A 175 -19.69 -0.63 10.82
CA PHE A 175 -19.04 -0.61 12.15
C PHE A 175 -19.57 -1.68 13.10
N LYS A 176 -20.75 -2.23 12.81
CA LYS A 176 -21.35 -3.31 13.61
C LYS A 176 -20.56 -4.60 13.36
N ASN A 177 -20.15 -5.27 14.44
CA ASN A 177 -19.42 -6.53 14.42
C ASN A 177 -17.94 -6.44 13.94
N PRO A 178 -17.08 -5.73 14.65
CA PRO A 178 -15.64 -5.65 14.34
C PRO A 178 -14.95 -7.03 14.39
N HIS A 179 -15.51 -7.98 15.15
CA HIS A 179 -15.04 -9.37 15.26
C HIS A 179 -15.61 -10.31 14.19
N GLY A 180 -16.30 -9.78 13.18
CA GLY A 180 -16.96 -10.54 12.11
C GLY A 180 -18.38 -10.96 12.47
N ILE A 181 -19.11 -11.39 11.45
CA ILE A 181 -20.51 -11.88 11.54
C ILE A 181 -20.46 -13.40 11.49
N ASN A 182 -20.98 -14.07 12.51
CA ASN A 182 -20.88 -15.53 12.67
C ASN A 182 -21.87 -16.32 11.77
N ASP A 183 -22.90 -15.67 11.20
CA ASP A 183 -23.93 -16.36 10.44
C ASP A 183 -24.32 -15.60 9.18
N SER A 184 -24.37 -16.31 8.06
CA SER A 184 -24.89 -15.78 6.80
C SER A 184 -26.38 -15.39 6.92
N ALA A 185 -27.17 -16.09 7.74
CA ALA A 185 -28.56 -15.76 8.03
C ALA A 185 -28.70 -14.40 8.73
N THR A 186 -27.74 -14.01 9.59
CA THR A 186 -27.68 -12.67 10.21
C THR A 186 -27.40 -11.59 9.18
N ILE A 187 -26.65 -11.91 8.11
CA ILE A 187 -26.44 -11.00 6.98
C ILE A 187 -27.73 -10.85 6.18
N GLU A 188 -28.52 -11.93 6.01
CA GLU A 188 -29.74 -11.94 5.22
C GLU A 188 -30.96 -11.36 5.98
N SER A 189 -30.99 -11.46 7.31
CA SER A 189 -32.16 -11.06 8.14
C SER A 189 -32.22 -9.57 8.48
N ASP A 190 -31.14 -8.80 8.24
CA ASP A 190 -31.16 -7.35 8.48
C ASP A 190 -31.82 -6.64 7.29
N SER A 191 -33.15 -6.47 7.36
CA SER A 191 -33.96 -5.79 6.34
C SER A 191 -33.54 -4.34 6.07
N ASN A 192 -32.77 -3.74 6.96
CA ASN A 192 -32.21 -2.38 6.81
C ASN A 192 -30.85 -2.34 6.10
N ARG A 193 -30.25 -3.49 5.76
CA ARG A 193 -28.97 -3.52 5.03
C ARG A 193 -29.20 -3.33 3.54
N PRO A 194 -28.37 -2.49 2.90
CA PRO A 194 -28.28 -2.48 1.46
C PRO A 194 -28.03 -3.90 0.92
N ASN A 195 -28.76 -4.27 -0.10
CA ASN A 195 -28.69 -5.59 -0.75
C ASN A 195 -27.29 -5.98 -1.29
N LYS A 196 -26.34 -5.02 -1.34
CA LYS A 196 -25.01 -5.19 -1.92
C LYS A 196 -24.10 -6.14 -1.13
N ILE A 197 -24.12 -6.07 0.21
CA ILE A 197 -23.32 -6.96 1.07
C ILE A 197 -23.86 -8.40 0.99
N ASN A 198 -25.18 -8.58 0.95
CA ASN A 198 -25.78 -9.90 0.76
C ASN A 198 -25.44 -10.48 -0.62
N GLN A 199 -25.50 -9.67 -1.67
CA GLN A 199 -25.08 -10.07 -3.02
C GLN A 199 -23.58 -10.43 -3.07
N LEU A 200 -22.73 -9.69 -2.38
CA LEU A 200 -21.29 -9.99 -2.29
C LEU A 200 -21.08 -11.41 -1.74
N PHE A 201 -21.66 -11.73 -0.57
CA PHE A 201 -21.40 -13.02 0.07
C PHE A 201 -22.04 -14.20 -0.65
N LYS A 202 -23.11 -14.02 -1.42
CA LYS A 202 -23.68 -15.05 -2.31
C LYS A 202 -22.72 -15.51 -3.42
N LEU A 203 -21.66 -14.74 -3.70
CA LEU A 203 -20.64 -15.15 -4.67
C LEU A 203 -19.67 -16.21 -4.13
N PHE A 204 -19.61 -16.41 -2.80
CA PHE A 204 -18.60 -17.25 -2.15
C PHE A 204 -19.15 -18.63 -1.79
N SER A 205 -19.37 -19.50 -2.83
CA SER A 205 -19.61 -20.91 -2.61
C SER A 205 -18.38 -21.62 -2.02
N PRO A 206 -18.51 -22.79 -1.39
CA PRO A 206 -17.38 -23.58 -0.90
C PRO A 206 -16.28 -23.80 -1.96
N ASP A 207 -16.67 -24.10 -3.20
CA ASP A 207 -15.73 -24.32 -4.31
C ASP A 207 -14.96 -23.03 -4.66
N ILE A 208 -15.63 -21.87 -4.65
CA ILE A 208 -14.99 -20.58 -4.87
C ILE A 208 -14.02 -20.25 -3.74
N LEU A 209 -14.39 -20.50 -2.48
CA LEU A 209 -13.50 -20.29 -1.34
C LEU A 209 -12.25 -21.17 -1.41
N GLN A 210 -12.42 -22.44 -1.77
CA GLN A 210 -11.27 -23.33 -2.01
C GLN A 210 -10.39 -22.82 -3.14
N TYR A 211 -10.97 -22.37 -4.24
CA TYR A 211 -10.23 -21.82 -5.37
C TYR A 211 -9.47 -20.54 -4.99
N ILE A 212 -10.09 -19.63 -4.22
CA ILE A 212 -9.42 -18.45 -3.66
C ILE A 212 -8.21 -18.87 -2.82
N SER A 213 -8.40 -19.83 -1.91
CA SER A 213 -7.32 -20.30 -1.03
C SER A 213 -6.12 -20.88 -1.80
N LEU A 214 -6.35 -21.45 -2.98
CA LEU A 214 -5.29 -22.00 -3.85
C LEU A 214 -4.60 -20.94 -4.70
N LYS A 215 -5.34 -19.92 -5.16
CA LYS A 215 -4.87 -18.96 -6.16
C LYS A 215 -4.31 -17.67 -5.57
N PHE A 216 -4.74 -17.28 -4.37
CA PHE A 216 -4.18 -16.07 -3.76
C PHE A 216 -2.72 -16.26 -3.36
N PRO A 217 -1.89 -15.22 -3.51
CA PRO A 217 -0.47 -15.28 -3.21
C PRO A 217 -0.21 -15.63 -1.74
N LYS A 218 0.84 -16.41 -1.49
CA LYS A 218 1.25 -16.85 -0.15
C LYS A 218 2.34 -15.94 0.40
N VAL A 219 1.99 -14.67 0.58
CA VAL A 219 2.87 -13.59 1.02
C VAL A 219 2.19 -12.74 2.10
N THR A 220 2.98 -11.99 2.86
CA THR A 220 2.49 -11.20 4.00
C THR A 220 1.84 -9.87 3.59
N LYS A 221 2.19 -9.34 2.42
CA LYS A 221 1.62 -8.12 1.85
C LYS A 221 1.00 -8.44 0.50
N ASN A 222 -0.20 -7.96 0.24
CA ASN A 222 -0.85 -8.05 -1.07
C ASN A 222 -1.85 -6.93 -1.25
N SER A 223 -1.66 -6.13 -2.31
CA SER A 223 -2.57 -5.06 -2.70
C SER A 223 -3.03 -5.21 -4.16
N CYS A 224 -2.85 -6.41 -4.75
CA CYS A 224 -3.28 -6.70 -6.11
C CYS A 224 -4.74 -7.16 -6.13
N GLY A 225 -5.55 -6.56 -7.01
CA GLY A 225 -6.98 -6.86 -7.12
C GLY A 225 -7.77 -6.54 -5.85
N TYR A 226 -8.92 -7.18 -5.67
CA TYR A 226 -9.71 -7.06 -4.45
C TYR A 226 -9.31 -8.14 -3.43
N ARG A 227 -9.25 -7.75 -2.15
CA ARG A 227 -8.82 -8.63 -1.05
C ARG A 227 -9.96 -9.55 -0.59
N ILE A 228 -10.48 -10.34 -1.52
CA ILE A 228 -11.57 -11.31 -1.26
C ILE A 228 -11.12 -12.47 -0.37
N ASP A 229 -9.83 -12.72 -0.27
CA ASP A 229 -9.19 -13.70 0.61
C ASP A 229 -9.34 -13.38 2.11
N THR A 230 -9.71 -12.14 2.46
CA THR A 230 -9.84 -11.67 3.84
C THR A 230 -11.28 -11.52 4.31
N LEU A 231 -12.26 -11.77 3.43
CA LEU A 231 -13.68 -11.53 3.72
C LEU A 231 -14.31 -12.60 4.62
N ILE A 232 -13.75 -13.80 4.63
CA ILE A 232 -14.24 -14.92 5.43
C ILE A 232 -13.02 -15.60 6.07
N ASP A 233 -13.02 -15.73 7.38
CA ASP A 233 -11.96 -16.41 8.11
C ASP A 233 -12.17 -17.93 8.23
N ASN A 234 -11.19 -18.63 8.81
CA ASN A 234 -11.26 -20.08 9.01
C ASN A 234 -12.40 -20.52 9.95
N ASN A 235 -12.91 -19.60 10.78
CA ASN A 235 -14.06 -19.81 11.67
C ASN A 235 -15.40 -19.47 11.00
N LYS A 236 -15.39 -19.23 9.69
CA LYS A 236 -16.55 -18.81 8.88
C LYS A 236 -17.18 -17.49 9.34
N ARG A 237 -16.41 -16.60 9.94
CA ARG A 237 -16.86 -15.24 10.25
C ARG A 237 -16.67 -14.33 9.03
N TYR A 238 -17.61 -13.43 8.81
CA TYR A 238 -17.69 -12.54 7.66
C TYR A 238 -17.24 -11.13 8.02
N PHE A 239 -16.36 -10.53 7.20
CA PHE A 239 -15.76 -9.20 7.39
C PHE A 239 -16.03 -8.28 6.18
N PRO A 240 -17.28 -7.80 5.99
CA PRO A 240 -17.66 -7.06 4.78
C PRO A 240 -16.88 -5.75 4.59
N HIS A 241 -16.46 -5.10 5.65
CA HIS A 241 -15.69 -3.86 5.60
C HIS A 241 -14.32 -4.03 4.91
N LYS A 242 -13.74 -5.23 4.94
CA LYS A 242 -12.42 -5.51 4.37
C LYS A 242 -12.36 -5.45 2.84
N ILE A 243 -13.51 -5.57 2.14
CA ILE A 243 -13.53 -5.46 0.67
C ILE A 243 -13.09 -4.07 0.16
N PHE A 244 -13.25 -3.04 0.99
CA PHE A 244 -12.90 -1.66 0.64
C PHE A 244 -11.41 -1.36 0.81
N ALA A 245 -10.69 -2.12 1.63
CA ALA A 245 -9.23 -2.07 1.68
C ALA A 245 -8.65 -2.65 0.38
N SER A 246 -7.68 -1.95 -0.22
CA SER A 246 -7.14 -2.27 -1.56
C SER A 246 -8.13 -2.08 -2.73
N SER A 247 -9.29 -1.46 -2.53
CA SER A 247 -10.25 -1.25 -3.62
C SER A 247 -9.94 -0.03 -4.51
N GLU A 248 -9.02 0.83 -4.10
CA GLU A 248 -8.65 2.08 -4.80
C GLU A 248 -9.87 2.98 -5.10
N GLY A 249 -10.89 2.96 -4.21
CA GLY A 249 -12.11 3.75 -4.39
C GLY A 249 -13.02 3.28 -5.52
N THR A 250 -12.81 2.09 -6.08
CA THR A 250 -13.61 1.56 -7.19
C THR A 250 -14.96 0.99 -6.75
N LEU A 251 -15.15 0.72 -5.45
CA LEU A 251 -16.38 0.13 -4.89
C LEU A 251 -17.23 1.13 -4.10
N GLY A 252 -16.69 2.30 -3.80
CA GLY A 252 -17.36 3.35 -3.04
C GLY A 252 -16.38 4.33 -2.43
N ILE A 253 -16.90 5.36 -1.77
CA ILE A 253 -16.14 6.44 -1.14
C ILE A 253 -16.20 6.27 0.38
N THR A 254 -15.05 6.13 1.02
CA THR A 254 -14.91 6.08 2.48
C THR A 254 -15.16 7.45 3.09
N THR A 255 -15.98 7.52 4.14
CA THR A 255 -16.25 8.76 4.89
C THR A 255 -15.80 8.70 6.34
N GLN A 256 -15.76 7.50 6.92
CA GLN A 256 -15.21 7.24 8.24
C GLN A 256 -14.59 5.83 8.27
N ALA A 257 -13.59 5.65 9.11
CA ALA A 257 -12.98 4.34 9.34
C ALA A 257 -12.64 4.14 10.82
N LYS A 258 -12.95 2.96 11.34
CA LYS A 258 -12.57 2.48 12.67
C LYS A 258 -11.31 1.64 12.56
N PHE A 259 -10.30 1.99 13.33
CA PHE A 259 -9.05 1.25 13.41
C PHE A 259 -8.78 0.79 14.84
N ARG A 260 -8.38 -0.46 14.98
CA ARG A 260 -7.74 -0.96 16.18
C ARG A 260 -6.37 -0.29 16.32
N ILE A 261 -6.05 0.14 17.55
CA ILE A 261 -4.76 0.74 17.91
C ILE A 261 -4.08 -0.10 18.97
N LEU A 262 -2.76 0.02 19.07
CA LEU A 262 -1.94 -0.74 20.00
C LEU A 262 -1.21 0.19 20.96
N ASP A 263 -0.78 -0.36 22.11
CA ASP A 263 0.17 0.30 23.01
C ASP A 263 1.55 0.38 22.35
N LEU A 264 2.26 1.48 22.58
CA LEU A 264 3.65 1.59 22.16
C LEU A 264 4.49 0.53 22.88
N PRO A 265 5.36 -0.23 22.19
CA PRO A 265 6.23 -1.19 22.82
C PRO A 265 7.20 -0.47 23.77
N LEU A 266 7.45 -1.08 24.96
CA LEU A 266 8.30 -0.49 25.98
C LEU A 266 9.78 -0.45 25.58
N TYR A 267 10.23 -1.42 24.81
CA TYR A 267 11.64 -1.55 24.40
C TYR A 267 11.73 -1.71 22.89
N LYS A 268 12.69 -1.01 22.29
CA LYS A 268 13.05 -1.11 20.88
C LYS A 268 14.56 -1.12 20.74
N TYR A 269 15.06 -2.03 19.92
CA TYR A 269 16.46 -2.11 19.56
C TYR A 269 16.60 -2.19 18.04
N VAL A 270 17.50 -1.42 17.50
CA VAL A 270 17.84 -1.44 16.06
C VAL A 270 19.25 -1.98 15.90
N MET A 271 19.40 -2.94 15.00
CA MET A 271 20.69 -3.53 14.64
C MET A 271 20.94 -3.30 13.15
N VAL A 272 22.12 -2.79 12.80
CA VAL A 272 22.59 -2.60 11.41
C VAL A 272 23.66 -3.63 11.11
N ILE A 273 23.45 -4.38 10.02
CA ILE A 273 24.34 -5.46 9.59
C ILE A 273 24.84 -5.16 8.18
N GLY A 274 26.14 -5.16 7.99
CA GLY A 274 26.81 -4.98 6.70
C GLY A 274 27.10 -6.30 6.00
N PHE A 275 26.87 -6.35 4.70
CA PHE A 275 27.18 -7.48 3.83
C PHE A 275 27.96 -7.03 2.61
N GLU A 276 28.82 -7.88 2.11
CA GLU A 276 29.65 -7.61 0.93
C GLU A 276 28.82 -7.31 -0.34
N ASN A 277 27.67 -7.96 -0.47
CA ASN A 277 26.78 -7.78 -1.59
C ASN A 277 25.33 -8.20 -1.25
N ILE A 278 24.39 -7.82 -2.14
CA ILE A 278 22.96 -8.09 -1.95
C ILE A 278 22.62 -9.58 -1.82
N LEU A 279 23.30 -10.47 -2.55
CA LEU A 279 23.01 -11.91 -2.50
C LEU A 279 23.36 -12.52 -1.14
N LYS A 280 24.46 -12.07 -0.51
CA LYS A 280 24.79 -12.48 0.87
C LYS A 280 23.76 -11.93 1.86
N ALA A 281 23.32 -10.69 1.70
CA ALA A 281 22.30 -10.07 2.53
C ALA A 281 20.95 -10.83 2.45
N VAL A 282 20.40 -11.01 1.26
CA VAL A 282 19.09 -11.69 1.10
C VAL A 282 19.14 -13.17 1.48
N LYS A 283 20.29 -13.83 1.38
CA LYS A 283 20.48 -15.22 1.84
C LYS A 283 20.35 -15.37 3.35
N SER A 284 20.67 -14.32 4.12
CA SER A 284 20.58 -14.33 5.58
C SER A 284 19.15 -14.04 6.09
N VAL A 285 18.27 -13.49 5.25
CA VAL A 285 16.91 -13.08 5.65
C VAL A 285 16.10 -14.20 6.32
N PRO A 286 15.98 -15.43 5.77
CA PRO A 286 15.24 -16.50 6.43
C PRO A 286 15.78 -16.84 7.82
N THR A 287 17.10 -16.75 8.01
CA THR A 287 17.74 -16.98 9.33
C THR A 287 17.36 -15.88 10.32
N ILE A 288 17.41 -14.61 9.91
CA ILE A 288 17.04 -13.48 10.78
C ILE A 288 15.57 -13.58 11.19
N LEU A 289 14.69 -13.99 10.29
CA LEU A 289 13.25 -14.15 10.57
C LEU A 289 12.95 -15.17 11.67
N THR A 290 13.82 -16.15 11.92
CA THR A 290 13.64 -17.10 13.03
C THR A 290 13.71 -16.44 14.41
N PHE A 291 14.27 -15.23 14.51
CA PHE A 291 14.36 -14.43 15.74
C PHE A 291 13.18 -13.45 15.91
N LEU A 292 12.17 -13.50 15.02
CA LEU A 292 10.93 -12.72 15.09
C LEU A 292 11.15 -11.20 15.19
N PRO A 293 11.90 -10.57 14.29
CA PRO A 293 12.08 -9.11 14.30
C PRO A 293 10.78 -8.39 13.99
N SER A 294 10.58 -7.19 14.55
CA SER A 294 9.46 -6.30 14.20
C SER A 294 9.62 -5.66 12.83
N SER A 295 10.86 -5.48 12.36
CA SER A 295 11.20 -4.99 11.04
C SER A 295 12.51 -5.58 10.54
N LEU A 296 12.62 -5.79 9.21
CA LEU A 296 13.84 -6.24 8.55
C LEU A 296 13.91 -5.59 7.15
N GLU A 297 14.73 -4.56 7.04
CA GLU A 297 14.84 -3.69 5.87
C GLU A 297 16.19 -3.85 5.17
N LEU A 298 16.19 -3.73 3.84
CA LEU A 298 17.39 -3.78 3.02
C LEU A 298 17.66 -2.41 2.40
N LEU A 299 18.92 -1.99 2.44
CA LEU A 299 19.44 -0.84 1.71
C LEU A 299 20.69 -1.25 0.93
N ASP A 300 20.60 -1.19 -0.39
CA ASP A 300 21.78 -1.41 -1.25
C ASP A 300 22.63 -0.14 -1.38
N TYR A 301 23.91 -0.32 -1.68
CA TYR A 301 24.87 0.77 -1.84
C TYR A 301 24.41 1.88 -2.78
N SER A 302 23.71 1.51 -3.84
CA SER A 302 23.21 2.46 -4.84
C SER A 302 22.27 3.54 -4.29
N VAL A 303 21.69 3.33 -3.09
CA VAL A 303 20.71 4.23 -2.46
C VAL A 303 21.32 5.09 -1.36
N LEU A 304 22.53 4.77 -0.91
CA LEU A 304 23.12 5.32 0.31
C LEU A 304 24.21 6.35 0.05
N SER A 305 24.11 7.49 0.73
CA SER A 305 25.29 8.13 1.31
C SER A 305 25.47 7.51 2.71
N TYR A 306 26.41 6.59 2.88
CA TYR A 306 26.68 5.88 4.14
C TYR A 306 26.98 6.79 5.32
N GLU A 307 27.50 8.00 5.03
CA GLU A 307 27.97 8.97 6.01
C GLU A 307 26.91 9.35 7.05
N ASN A 308 25.63 9.23 6.72
CA ASN A 308 24.53 9.59 7.62
C ASN A 308 23.81 8.41 8.27
N LEU A 309 24.16 7.16 7.93
CA LEU A 309 23.41 6.00 8.41
C LEU A 309 24.14 5.25 9.53
N ILE A 310 25.46 5.20 9.50
CA ILE A 310 26.30 4.46 10.43
C ILE A 310 27.14 5.45 11.24
N ALA A 311 27.25 5.27 12.56
CA ALA A 311 28.02 6.15 13.43
C ALA A 311 29.52 6.19 13.08
N ASN A 312 30.08 5.08 12.58
CA ASN A 312 31.47 4.95 12.17
C ASN A 312 31.61 4.29 10.78
N PRO A 313 31.35 5.02 9.68
CA PRO A 313 31.38 4.46 8.33
C PRO A 313 32.79 3.99 7.88
N SER A 314 33.84 4.48 8.50
CA SER A 314 35.22 4.11 8.18
C SER A 314 35.58 2.64 8.46
N ASN A 315 34.79 1.96 9.30
CA ASN A 315 35.00 0.57 9.64
C ASN A 315 34.38 -0.39 8.62
N PHE A 316 33.42 0.06 7.84
CA PHE A 316 32.78 -0.76 6.81
C PHE A 316 33.56 -0.61 5.48
N LYS A 317 34.58 -1.45 5.32
CA LYS A 317 35.37 -1.51 4.07
C LYS A 317 34.54 -2.20 2.98
N VAL A 318 33.89 -1.41 2.17
CA VAL A 318 33.33 -1.87 0.92
C VAL A 318 34.46 -2.11 -0.08
N ASN A 319 34.65 -3.35 -0.50
CA ASN A 319 35.64 -3.68 -1.54
C ASN A 319 35.35 -2.89 -2.82
N ASN A 320 36.35 -2.15 -3.26
CA ASN A 320 36.38 -1.23 -4.38
C ASN A 320 35.49 -1.67 -5.56
N ASN A 321 34.56 -0.81 -5.96
CA ASN A 321 33.76 -0.72 -7.18
C ASN A 321 32.32 -1.20 -7.22
N ARG A 322 31.79 -1.96 -6.23
CA ARG A 322 30.34 -2.20 -6.08
C ARG A 322 30.05 -2.36 -4.59
N GLY A 323 29.57 -1.29 -3.97
CA GLY A 323 29.39 -1.21 -2.53
C GLY A 323 28.54 -2.29 -1.90
N GLY A 324 28.71 -2.48 -0.59
CA GLY A 324 28.00 -3.47 0.21
C GLY A 324 26.49 -3.20 0.35
N THR A 325 25.82 -4.11 1.00
CA THR A 325 24.37 -4.00 1.29
C THR A 325 24.19 -4.01 2.79
N LEU A 326 23.27 -3.19 3.30
CA LEU A 326 22.89 -3.15 4.71
C LEU A 326 21.56 -3.83 4.94
N LEU A 327 21.47 -4.57 6.05
CA LEU A 327 20.20 -4.96 6.64
C LEU A 327 20.00 -4.18 7.94
N ILE A 328 18.83 -3.59 8.11
CA ILE A 328 18.38 -2.93 9.33
C ILE A 328 17.33 -3.84 9.96
N VAL A 329 17.60 -4.30 11.18
CA VAL A 329 16.75 -5.23 11.94
C VAL A 329 16.25 -4.53 13.19
N GLU A 330 14.94 -4.51 13.41
CA GLU A 330 14.37 -4.00 14.66
C GLU A 330 13.76 -5.15 15.47
N PHE A 331 14.02 -5.14 16.77
CA PHE A 331 13.34 -5.96 17.76
C PHE A 331 12.58 -5.04 18.70
N ALA A 332 11.27 -5.25 18.85
CA ALA A 332 10.42 -4.44 19.70
C ALA A 332 9.49 -5.32 20.56
N GLY A 333 9.21 -4.89 21.79
CA GLY A 333 8.34 -5.63 22.71
C GLY A 333 8.36 -5.09 24.13
N ASP A 334 7.67 -5.77 25.04
CA ASP A 334 7.47 -5.32 26.42
C ASP A 334 8.38 -6.00 27.44
N LYS A 335 9.18 -6.99 27.01
CA LYS A 335 10.11 -7.74 27.88
C LYS A 335 11.55 -7.60 27.39
N LEU A 336 12.33 -6.78 28.08
CA LEU A 336 13.73 -6.49 27.73
C LEU A 336 14.56 -7.77 27.55
N VAL A 337 14.45 -8.72 28.49
CA VAL A 337 15.22 -9.98 28.47
C VAL A 337 15.00 -10.78 27.18
N ASN A 338 13.77 -10.78 26.64
CA ASN A 338 13.47 -11.48 25.40
C ASN A 338 14.17 -10.81 24.21
N ILE A 339 14.15 -9.47 24.17
CA ILE A 339 14.78 -8.69 23.09
C ILE A 339 16.30 -8.87 23.12
N GLU A 340 16.92 -8.79 24.29
CA GLU A 340 18.37 -8.99 24.45
C GLU A 340 18.79 -10.42 24.04
N LEU A 341 17.98 -11.42 24.38
CA LEU A 341 18.22 -12.80 23.92
C LEU A 341 18.11 -12.93 22.39
N GLN A 342 17.06 -12.34 21.78
CA GLN A 342 16.89 -12.33 20.33
C GLN A 342 18.09 -11.68 19.63
N ILE A 343 18.54 -10.53 20.11
CA ILE A 343 19.73 -9.82 19.59
C ILE A 343 20.99 -10.68 19.73
N LYS A 344 21.22 -11.25 20.90
CA LYS A 344 22.39 -12.11 21.18
C LYS A 344 22.44 -13.29 20.21
N LEU A 345 21.36 -14.06 20.12
CA LEU A 345 21.26 -15.22 19.23
C LEU A 345 21.39 -14.84 17.74
N CYS A 346 20.78 -13.73 17.35
CA CYS A 346 20.89 -13.20 15.98
C CYS A 346 22.35 -12.84 15.65
N ARG A 347 23.04 -12.15 16.54
CA ARG A 347 24.48 -11.79 16.38
C ARG A 347 25.35 -13.03 16.26
N GLU A 348 25.21 -14.00 17.17
CA GLU A 348 25.97 -15.25 17.16
C GLU A 348 25.80 -16.01 15.84
N LYS A 349 24.56 -16.08 15.34
CA LYS A 349 24.24 -16.79 14.09
C LYS A 349 24.74 -16.09 12.84
N LEU A 350 24.77 -14.75 12.85
CA LEU A 350 25.11 -13.95 11.66
C LEU A 350 26.58 -13.59 11.57
N SER A 351 27.35 -13.74 12.62
CA SER A 351 28.80 -13.39 12.65
C SER A 351 29.62 -14.03 11.53
N ALA A 352 29.17 -15.17 10.98
CA ALA A 352 29.82 -15.84 9.85
C ALA A 352 29.39 -15.32 8.48
N TYR A 353 28.33 -14.48 8.39
CA TYR A 353 27.72 -14.07 7.13
C TYR A 353 27.81 -12.56 6.87
N GLY A 354 27.80 -11.76 7.93
CA GLY A 354 27.79 -10.30 7.87
C GLY A 354 28.48 -9.66 9.07
N GLU A 355 28.82 -8.39 8.96
CA GLU A 355 29.46 -7.59 10.01
C GLU A 355 28.38 -6.80 10.76
N ILE A 356 28.32 -6.94 12.11
CA ILE A 356 27.45 -6.12 12.95
C ILE A 356 28.09 -4.74 13.12
N LEU A 357 27.48 -3.74 12.49
CA LEU A 357 28.02 -2.38 12.44
C LEU A 357 27.56 -1.54 13.64
N GLU A 358 26.30 -1.71 14.04
CA GLU A 358 25.70 -0.95 15.13
C GLU A 358 24.57 -1.75 15.79
N VAL A 359 24.42 -1.63 17.11
CA VAL A 359 23.25 -2.07 17.86
C VAL A 359 22.91 -0.96 18.85
N THR A 360 21.71 -0.44 18.78
CA THR A 360 21.27 0.69 19.62
C THR A 360 19.84 0.55 20.09
N SER A 361 19.58 1.03 21.32
CA SER A 361 18.23 1.31 21.85
C SER A 361 18.03 2.81 22.07
N ASP A 362 19.03 3.61 21.75
CA ASP A 362 18.96 5.07 21.85
C ASP A 362 18.05 5.66 20.76
N ASN A 363 17.17 6.58 21.17
CA ASN A 363 16.18 7.18 20.28
C ASN A 363 16.84 8.00 19.15
N ILE A 364 17.92 8.74 19.46
CA ILE A 364 18.58 9.61 18.47
C ILE A 364 19.23 8.76 17.38
N SER A 365 19.97 7.72 17.79
CA SER A 365 20.60 6.78 16.86
C SER A 365 19.56 6.01 16.03
N SER A 366 18.48 5.57 16.66
CA SER A 366 17.36 4.89 15.99
C SER A 366 16.69 5.80 14.96
N GLU A 367 16.37 7.05 15.32
CA GLU A 367 15.80 8.03 14.39
C GLU A 367 16.73 8.35 13.21
N ARG A 368 18.02 8.43 13.44
CA ARG A 368 19.04 8.62 12.38
C ARG A 368 18.97 7.46 11.36
N ILE A 369 18.99 6.22 11.84
CA ILE A 369 18.92 5.01 10.99
C ILE A 369 17.62 4.97 10.20
N TRP A 370 16.48 5.15 10.87
CA TRP A 370 15.16 5.11 10.22
C TRP A 370 14.91 6.28 9.27
N SER A 371 15.42 7.48 9.57
CA SER A 371 15.33 8.63 8.68
C SER A 371 16.11 8.39 7.39
N ALA A 372 17.32 7.80 7.46
CA ALA A 372 18.08 7.41 6.29
C ALA A 372 17.32 6.38 5.43
N ARG A 373 16.68 5.37 6.07
CA ARG A 373 15.84 4.38 5.36
C ARG A 373 14.61 5.02 4.70
N LYS A 374 13.89 5.90 5.40
CA LYS A 374 12.71 6.60 4.85
C LYS A 374 13.05 7.51 3.68
N ASN A 375 14.23 8.12 3.70
CA ASN A 375 14.70 8.99 2.62
C ASN A 375 15.20 8.22 1.37
N ALA A 376 15.29 6.89 1.42
CA ALA A 376 15.76 6.07 0.31
C ALA A 376 14.99 6.35 -1.00
N LEU A 377 13.66 6.43 -0.96
CA LEU A 377 12.85 6.75 -2.15
C LEU A 377 13.18 8.13 -2.72
N ASN A 378 13.33 9.15 -1.85
CA ASN A 378 13.67 10.49 -2.30
C ASN A 378 15.05 10.52 -2.97
N ASN A 379 16.02 9.76 -2.43
CA ASN A 379 17.34 9.63 -3.02
C ASN A 379 17.29 8.96 -4.40
N VAL A 380 16.50 7.90 -4.52
CA VAL A 380 16.26 7.20 -5.80
C VAL A 380 15.67 8.15 -6.85
N MET A 381 14.67 8.96 -6.48
CA MET A 381 14.05 9.90 -7.42
C MET A 381 15.01 10.99 -7.90
N LYS A 382 16.00 11.38 -7.07
CA LYS A 382 17.08 12.33 -7.45
C LYS A 382 18.09 11.74 -8.44
N MET A 383 18.11 10.42 -8.63
CA MET A 383 19.01 9.76 -9.60
C MET A 383 18.54 9.90 -11.06
N THR A 384 17.43 10.60 -11.31
CA THR A 384 16.99 10.93 -12.66
C THR A 384 18.01 11.79 -13.37
N VAL A 385 18.50 11.34 -14.53
CA VAL A 385 19.47 12.06 -15.37
C VAL A 385 18.88 12.18 -16.78
N GLY A 386 18.42 13.36 -17.15
CA GLY A 386 17.73 13.59 -18.43
C GLY A 386 16.47 12.73 -18.56
N SER A 387 16.38 11.99 -19.67
CA SER A 387 15.28 11.05 -19.94
C SER A 387 15.41 9.70 -19.20
N ARG A 388 16.56 9.44 -18.56
CA ARG A 388 16.84 8.20 -17.84
C ARG A 388 16.28 8.27 -16.41
N LYS A 389 15.25 7.47 -16.13
CA LYS A 389 14.45 7.53 -14.89
C LYS A 389 14.30 6.15 -14.24
N PRO A 390 14.19 6.10 -12.89
CA PRO A 390 13.83 4.87 -12.18
C PRO A 390 12.34 4.55 -12.37
N ILE A 391 12.02 3.40 -12.97
CA ILE A 391 10.66 3.01 -13.36
C ILE A 391 9.96 2.19 -12.28
N SER A 392 8.67 2.51 -12.03
CA SER A 392 7.87 1.95 -10.94
C SER A 392 7.09 0.67 -11.29
N LEU A 393 7.02 0.24 -12.56
CA LEU A 393 6.09 -0.82 -12.99
C LEU A 393 6.31 -2.16 -12.24
N ILE A 394 7.57 -2.58 -12.06
CA ILE A 394 7.93 -3.89 -11.48
C ILE A 394 8.46 -3.80 -10.04
N GLU A 395 8.51 -2.61 -9.47
CA GLU A 395 9.29 -2.31 -8.26
C GLU A 395 8.70 -2.86 -6.96
N ASP A 396 7.39 -3.14 -6.92
CA ASP A 396 6.66 -3.52 -5.71
C ASP A 396 6.27 -5.01 -5.69
N THR A 397 7.02 -5.83 -6.41
CA THR A 397 6.81 -7.27 -6.39
C THR A 397 7.23 -7.88 -5.06
N ILE A 398 6.53 -8.95 -4.65
CA ILE A 398 6.80 -9.65 -3.39
C ILE A 398 6.80 -11.16 -3.63
N VAL A 399 7.72 -11.85 -2.97
CA VAL A 399 7.80 -13.31 -2.92
C VAL A 399 7.95 -13.79 -1.47
N ASN A 400 7.69 -15.06 -1.19
CA ASN A 400 8.01 -15.59 0.13
C ASN A 400 9.51 -15.39 0.42
N PRO A 401 9.91 -14.92 1.63
CA PRO A 401 11.31 -14.67 1.97
C PRO A 401 12.25 -15.85 1.74
N ASN A 402 11.77 -17.08 1.81
CA ASN A 402 12.58 -18.27 1.50
C ASN A 402 13.01 -18.33 0.03
N TYR A 403 12.32 -17.65 -0.87
CA TYR A 403 12.67 -17.54 -2.30
C TYR A 403 13.37 -16.23 -2.65
N LEU A 404 13.62 -15.37 -1.66
CA LEU A 404 14.14 -14.02 -1.92
C LEU A 404 15.52 -14.06 -2.59
N TYR A 405 16.38 -15.01 -2.20
CA TYR A 405 17.69 -15.21 -2.83
C TYR A 405 17.56 -15.55 -4.32
N ASP A 406 16.77 -16.56 -4.65
CA ASP A 406 16.58 -17.00 -6.05
C ASP A 406 15.90 -15.94 -6.90
N TYR A 407 14.97 -15.20 -6.30
CA TYR A 407 14.29 -14.10 -6.96
C TYR A 407 15.23 -12.93 -7.22
N THR A 408 16.05 -12.52 -6.25
CA THR A 408 17.05 -11.46 -6.42
C THR A 408 18.09 -11.84 -7.47
N LEU A 409 18.58 -13.08 -7.45
CA LEU A 409 19.51 -13.60 -8.47
C LEU A 409 18.88 -13.55 -9.88
N PHE A 410 17.61 -13.90 -10.01
CA PHE A 410 16.87 -13.78 -11.27
C PHE A 410 16.79 -12.31 -11.73
N LEU A 411 16.45 -11.37 -10.85
CA LEU A 411 16.38 -9.94 -11.19
C LEU A 411 17.73 -9.39 -11.68
N LEU A 412 18.84 -9.75 -11.01
CA LEU A 412 20.18 -9.37 -11.43
C LEU A 412 20.53 -9.89 -12.85
N LYS A 413 20.13 -11.13 -13.16
CA LYS A 413 20.30 -11.72 -14.50
C LYS A 413 19.47 -10.98 -15.56
N ILE A 414 18.22 -10.60 -15.23
CA ILE A 414 17.32 -9.85 -16.11
C ILE A 414 17.91 -8.47 -16.39
N TYR A 415 18.34 -7.72 -15.38
CA TYR A 415 18.93 -6.40 -15.58
C TYR A 415 20.22 -6.46 -16.43
N LYS A 416 21.05 -7.46 -16.21
CA LYS A 416 22.22 -7.71 -17.05
C LYS A 416 21.82 -8.02 -18.51
N LYS A 417 20.78 -8.86 -18.73
CA LYS A 417 20.24 -9.20 -20.07
C LYS A 417 19.81 -7.95 -20.84
N TYR A 418 19.08 -7.04 -20.16
CA TYR A 418 18.58 -5.80 -20.76
C TYR A 418 19.58 -4.63 -20.69
N LYS A 419 20.81 -4.85 -20.13
CA LYS A 419 21.85 -3.82 -19.93
C LYS A 419 21.31 -2.60 -19.16
N LEU A 420 20.53 -2.84 -18.10
CA LEU A 420 19.94 -1.81 -17.26
C LEU A 420 20.75 -1.66 -15.97
N ASP A 421 21.00 -0.43 -15.56
CA ASP A 421 21.32 -0.12 -14.17
C ASP A 421 20.07 -0.26 -13.32
N TYR A 422 20.26 -0.51 -12.04
CA TYR A 422 19.16 -0.82 -11.13
C TYR A 422 19.47 -0.37 -9.71
N ILE A 423 18.41 -0.28 -8.93
CA ILE A 423 18.45 0.08 -7.52
C ILE A 423 17.66 -0.97 -6.74
N PHE A 424 18.16 -1.33 -5.53
CA PHE A 424 17.45 -2.19 -4.59
C PHE A 424 17.37 -1.53 -3.21
N TYR A 425 16.20 -1.54 -2.62
CA TYR A 425 15.93 -1.24 -1.21
C TYR A 425 14.59 -1.87 -0.84
N GLY A 426 14.24 -1.93 0.46
CA GLY A 426 12.87 -2.31 0.83
C GLY A 426 12.78 -3.34 1.94
N HIS A 427 11.62 -3.94 2.02
CA HIS A 427 11.13 -4.77 3.12
C HIS A 427 11.59 -6.22 2.96
N ALA A 428 12.88 -6.47 3.22
CA ALA A 428 13.47 -7.80 3.00
C ALA A 428 12.79 -8.89 3.83
N GLY A 429 12.38 -8.56 5.06
CA GLY A 429 11.68 -9.49 5.95
C GLY A 429 10.34 -9.97 5.40
N ASN A 430 9.66 -9.14 4.62
CA ASN A 430 8.42 -9.52 3.94
C ASN A 430 8.67 -10.20 2.58
N GLY A 431 9.92 -10.17 2.07
CA GLY A 431 10.23 -10.60 0.69
C GLY A 431 9.83 -9.59 -0.38
N ASN A 432 9.63 -8.32 0.02
CA ASN A 432 9.22 -7.21 -0.83
C ASN A 432 10.39 -6.23 -0.99
N LEU A 433 11.19 -6.42 -2.03
CA LEU A 433 12.27 -5.52 -2.40
C LEU A 433 11.81 -4.58 -3.51
N HIS A 434 11.89 -3.29 -3.25
CA HIS A 434 11.68 -2.28 -4.28
C HIS A 434 12.90 -2.25 -5.21
N THR A 435 12.68 -2.71 -6.43
CA THR A 435 13.72 -2.76 -7.45
C THR A 435 13.34 -1.88 -8.62
N ARG A 436 14.16 -0.86 -8.91
CA ARG A 436 13.87 0.10 -9.96
C ARG A 436 14.94 0.06 -11.04
N PRO A 437 14.63 -0.45 -12.25
CA PRO A 437 15.50 -0.31 -13.40
C PRO A 437 15.54 1.14 -13.87
N MET A 438 16.73 1.60 -14.25
CA MET A 438 16.97 2.92 -14.84
C MET A 438 16.76 2.82 -16.34
N ILE A 439 15.65 3.35 -16.86
CA ILE A 439 15.29 3.25 -18.29
C ILE A 439 15.20 4.63 -18.92
N ASP A 440 15.72 4.75 -20.13
CA ASP A 440 15.55 5.93 -20.98
C ASP A 440 14.11 5.99 -21.53
N THR A 441 13.31 6.93 -21.02
CA THR A 441 11.89 7.08 -21.35
C THR A 441 11.64 7.69 -22.74
N GLU A 442 12.65 8.33 -23.34
CA GLU A 442 12.59 8.89 -24.70
C GLU A 442 13.07 7.91 -25.78
N SER A 443 13.64 6.77 -25.36
CA SER A 443 14.06 5.72 -26.29
C SER A 443 12.87 5.15 -27.07
N ASN A 444 12.98 5.01 -28.39
CA ASN A 444 11.99 4.37 -29.24
C ASN A 444 11.66 2.93 -28.80
N LYS A 445 12.57 2.28 -28.06
CA LYS A 445 12.41 0.93 -27.51
C LYS A 445 11.81 0.90 -26.10
N TYR A 446 11.53 2.04 -25.48
CA TYR A 446 11.06 2.13 -24.10
C TYR A 446 9.87 1.20 -23.82
N LYS A 447 8.79 1.29 -24.63
CA LYS A 447 7.57 0.48 -24.43
C LYS A 447 7.81 -1.00 -24.61
N GLU A 448 8.67 -1.40 -25.54
CA GLU A 448 9.04 -2.80 -25.78
C GLU A 448 9.85 -3.37 -24.62
N VAL A 449 10.89 -2.65 -24.18
CA VAL A 449 11.76 -3.06 -23.07
C VAL A 449 10.95 -3.22 -21.80
N ILE A 450 10.12 -2.23 -21.43
CA ILE A 450 9.35 -2.29 -20.18
C ILE A 450 8.25 -3.36 -20.22
N GLY A 451 7.61 -3.58 -21.37
CA GLY A 451 6.62 -4.64 -21.58
C GLY A 451 7.24 -6.05 -21.46
N SER A 452 8.41 -6.25 -22.07
CA SER A 452 9.16 -7.50 -22.00
C SER A 452 9.67 -7.77 -20.58
N LEU A 453 10.23 -6.75 -19.92
CA LEU A 453 10.70 -6.82 -18.54
C LEU A 453 9.56 -7.21 -17.58
N ALA A 454 8.41 -6.52 -17.68
CA ALA A 454 7.25 -6.82 -16.86
C ALA A 454 6.75 -8.25 -17.06
N LYS A 455 6.67 -8.72 -18.31
CA LYS A 455 6.25 -10.09 -18.62
C LYS A 455 7.17 -11.14 -17.97
N GLU A 456 8.49 -10.98 -18.07
CA GLU A 456 9.44 -11.92 -17.49
C GLU A 456 9.41 -11.89 -15.95
N VAL A 457 9.43 -10.70 -15.36
CA VAL A 457 9.42 -10.53 -13.90
C VAL A 457 8.11 -11.04 -13.29
N PHE A 458 6.97 -10.64 -13.82
CA PHE A 458 5.68 -11.08 -13.29
C PHE A 458 5.47 -12.59 -13.48
N SER A 459 5.90 -13.17 -14.61
CA SER A 459 5.88 -14.62 -14.80
C SER A 459 6.70 -15.37 -13.73
N LYS A 460 7.87 -14.83 -13.33
CA LYS A 460 8.67 -15.39 -12.23
C LYS A 460 7.95 -15.27 -10.89
N VAL A 461 7.33 -14.12 -10.61
CA VAL A 461 6.55 -13.87 -9.38
C VAL A 461 5.39 -14.87 -9.27
N TYR A 462 4.64 -15.09 -10.35
CA TYR A 462 3.53 -16.07 -10.36
C TYR A 462 4.01 -17.49 -10.06
N LYS A 463 5.14 -17.91 -10.64
CA LYS A 463 5.75 -19.23 -10.37
C LYS A 463 6.19 -19.40 -8.91
N LEU A 464 6.48 -18.31 -8.21
CA LEU A 464 6.85 -18.31 -6.80
C LEU A 464 5.65 -18.06 -5.86
N SER A 465 4.41 -18.10 -6.38
CA SER A 465 3.18 -17.79 -5.64
C SER A 465 3.24 -16.42 -4.93
N GLY A 466 3.94 -15.47 -5.54
CA GLY A 466 4.10 -14.09 -5.09
C GLY A 466 2.98 -13.17 -5.57
N SER A 467 3.09 -11.87 -5.27
CA SER A 467 2.21 -10.82 -5.78
C SER A 467 2.99 -9.80 -6.62
N ILE A 468 2.35 -9.27 -7.67
CA ILE A 468 2.93 -8.21 -8.50
C ILE A 468 2.87 -6.84 -7.83
N THR A 469 2.07 -6.69 -6.78
CA THR A 469 2.04 -5.49 -5.94
C THR A 469 1.81 -5.85 -4.48
N ALA A 470 2.74 -5.43 -3.63
CA ALA A 470 2.70 -5.68 -2.20
C ALA A 470 1.87 -4.62 -1.47
N GLU A 471 2.14 -3.32 -1.72
CA GLU A 471 1.60 -2.22 -0.94
C GLU A 471 1.23 -0.97 -1.76
N HIS A 472 1.78 -0.81 -2.98
CA HIS A 472 1.57 0.41 -3.78
C HIS A 472 0.25 0.40 -4.57
N GLY A 473 -0.47 -0.72 -4.62
CA GLY A 473 -1.71 -0.89 -5.37
C GLY A 473 -1.48 -1.20 -6.86
N ASP A 474 -2.56 -1.25 -7.64
CA ASP A 474 -2.51 -1.57 -9.07
C ASP A 474 -2.54 -0.32 -9.96
N GLY A 475 -3.42 0.63 -9.64
CA GLY A 475 -3.57 1.89 -10.36
C GLY A 475 -3.76 1.73 -11.88
N ILE A 476 -3.30 2.72 -12.64
CA ILE A 476 -3.28 2.70 -14.10
C ILE A 476 -2.27 1.67 -14.62
N SER A 477 -1.16 1.51 -13.90
CA SER A 477 0.02 0.78 -14.37
C SER A 477 -0.17 -0.73 -14.39
N ARG A 478 -0.76 -1.31 -13.33
CA ARG A 478 -0.76 -2.76 -13.08
C ARG A 478 -2.12 -3.43 -13.29
N THR A 479 -3.22 -2.67 -13.36
CA THR A 479 -4.58 -3.24 -13.54
C THR A 479 -4.65 -4.26 -14.70
N LYS A 480 -3.98 -4.02 -15.81
CA LYS A 480 -3.97 -4.93 -16.97
C LYS A 480 -3.31 -6.29 -16.73
N TYR A 481 -2.55 -6.44 -15.63
CA TYR A 481 -1.86 -7.69 -15.29
C TYR A 481 -2.60 -8.52 -14.24
N ILE A 482 -3.69 -8.00 -13.64
CA ILE A 482 -4.43 -8.68 -12.57
C ILE A 482 -5.02 -10.01 -13.05
N SER A 483 -5.58 -10.06 -14.26
CA SER A 483 -6.13 -11.28 -14.85
C SER A 483 -5.07 -12.37 -15.05
N GLN A 484 -3.84 -11.98 -15.38
CA GLN A 484 -2.72 -12.93 -15.52
C GLN A 484 -2.28 -13.49 -14.16
N MET A 485 -2.36 -12.68 -13.10
CA MET A 485 -1.98 -13.09 -11.76
C MET A 485 -2.98 -14.10 -11.16
N TYR A 486 -4.27 -13.82 -11.26
CA TYR A 486 -5.30 -14.61 -10.58
C TYR A 486 -6.01 -15.63 -11.47
N GLY A 487 -5.87 -15.50 -12.79
CA GLY A 487 -6.61 -16.27 -13.78
C GLY A 487 -8.04 -15.78 -13.98
N ASN A 488 -8.71 -16.30 -15.02
CA ASN A 488 -10.01 -15.81 -15.46
C ASN A 488 -11.10 -15.94 -14.37
N THR A 489 -11.14 -17.05 -13.64
CA THR A 489 -12.21 -17.29 -12.63
C THR A 489 -12.23 -16.22 -11.55
N ILE A 490 -11.07 -15.87 -10.97
CA ILE A 490 -10.99 -14.81 -9.94
C ILE A 490 -11.21 -13.44 -10.57
N PHE A 491 -10.70 -13.22 -11.78
CA PHE A 491 -10.87 -11.92 -12.44
C PHE A 491 -12.35 -11.65 -12.80
N GLU A 492 -13.09 -12.66 -13.24
CA GLU A 492 -14.55 -12.55 -13.43
C GLU A 492 -15.31 -12.32 -12.10
N LEU A 493 -14.83 -12.90 -11.00
CA LEU A 493 -15.36 -12.61 -9.68
C LEU A 493 -15.12 -11.14 -9.29
N PHE A 494 -13.94 -10.58 -9.57
CA PHE A 494 -13.67 -9.14 -9.38
C PHE A 494 -14.61 -8.26 -10.20
N LYS A 495 -14.90 -8.61 -11.45
CA LYS A 495 -15.89 -7.88 -12.27
C LYS A 495 -17.30 -7.93 -11.68
N LYS A 496 -17.73 -9.11 -11.20
CA LYS A 496 -19.04 -9.25 -10.52
C LYS A 496 -19.11 -8.40 -9.26
N ILE A 497 -18.05 -8.36 -8.45
CA ILE A 497 -17.96 -7.51 -7.27
C ILE A 497 -18.05 -6.03 -7.67
N LYS A 498 -17.28 -5.59 -8.65
CA LYS A 498 -17.36 -4.22 -9.17
C LYS A 498 -18.77 -3.87 -9.61
N PHE A 499 -19.44 -4.75 -10.34
CA PHE A 499 -20.82 -4.55 -10.82
C PHE A 499 -21.84 -4.46 -9.68
N ILE A 500 -21.69 -5.27 -8.61
CA ILE A 500 -22.57 -5.18 -7.41
C ILE A 500 -22.47 -3.79 -6.77
N PHE A 501 -21.27 -3.28 -6.60
CA PHE A 501 -21.05 -2.01 -5.89
C PHE A 501 -21.25 -0.78 -6.78
N ASP A 502 -20.87 -0.88 -8.05
CA ASP A 502 -20.88 0.23 -9.01
C ASP A 502 -21.34 -0.24 -10.40
N PRO A 503 -22.64 -0.52 -10.58
CA PRO A 503 -23.18 -1.02 -11.85
C PRO A 503 -23.09 -0.01 -12.99
N THR A 504 -22.95 1.28 -12.69
CA THR A 504 -22.79 2.37 -13.67
C THR A 504 -21.34 2.65 -14.05
N ASN A 505 -20.40 1.99 -13.38
CA ASN A 505 -18.95 2.14 -13.58
C ASN A 505 -18.47 3.60 -13.50
N ILE A 506 -18.96 4.37 -12.55
CA ILE A 506 -18.55 5.76 -12.31
C ILE A 506 -17.46 5.89 -11.24
N MET A 507 -17.32 4.91 -10.34
CA MET A 507 -16.36 4.95 -9.23
C MET A 507 -14.98 4.52 -9.70
N ASN A 508 -14.08 5.47 -9.88
CA ASN A 508 -12.68 5.31 -10.24
C ASN A 508 -12.44 4.26 -11.36
N PRO A 509 -13.10 4.40 -12.53
CA PRO A 509 -13.07 3.40 -13.58
C PRO A 509 -11.67 3.17 -14.16
N GLY A 510 -11.44 1.95 -14.72
CA GLY A 510 -10.17 1.58 -15.33
C GLY A 510 -9.08 1.16 -14.33
N LYS A 511 -9.41 1.03 -13.05
CA LYS A 511 -8.54 0.54 -11.98
C LYS A 511 -9.15 -0.71 -11.35
N LYS A 512 -8.31 -1.64 -10.89
CA LYS A 512 -8.68 -2.96 -10.36
C LYS A 512 -9.34 -3.91 -11.38
N VAL A 513 -10.28 -3.44 -12.16
CA VAL A 513 -10.91 -4.19 -13.26
C VAL A 513 -10.97 -3.33 -14.52
N ILE A 514 -10.73 -3.96 -15.66
CA ILE A 514 -10.97 -3.38 -16.99
C ILE A 514 -12.27 -4.04 -17.49
N GLN A 515 -13.26 -3.21 -17.78
CA GLN A 515 -14.52 -3.64 -18.42
C GLN A 515 -14.35 -3.75 -19.93
#